data_bbc5c611bfcb09fc253f873ebe147a20
#
_entry.id   bbc5c611bfcb09fc253f873ebe147a20
#
_cell.length_a   1.000
_cell.length_b   1.000
_cell.length_c   1.000
_cell.angle_alpha   90.00
_cell.angle_beta   90.00
_cell.angle_gamma   90.00
#
_symmetry.space_group_name_H-M   'P 1'
#
loop_
_entity.id
_entity.type
_entity.pdbx_description
1 polymer ?
#
loop_
_entity_poly.entity_id
_entity_poly.type
_entity_poly.pdbx_seq_one_letter_code
_entity_poly.pdbx_strand_id
1 'polypeptide(L)'
;MKYAGLLWVILAFTGTAFAQNLPSQFVISGETARKIHDFTTINLATAERIAETCERLAQKEGVAISIYILDNDGNHVYMHRMDGQGYLNIVTAEMKARTALMGREPSKSRMNRVIQNPDVELQQIQLGLFPNSGGLPIIVNDQMIGAVGVGGSAPRVAQGWSDEICAHKAMTEVLGPQPPLLEDLPPRAVSNRGNQPVPRFELPQGVTPRSSLPSEFVVSGKAAANIFDGNQISSEAAKKIARTCRAWAAEHGGAASIYIIDTHETFVHQERGDGQVYTNIHTAMLKAQTALQTRQPTSIRAAQLRNDPSGQPRQLMQFGFFTNSGGIPIVVDGEMIGAIGVGGGAGGGGDENCAIEGLKAAFGNRVLLPVYPQQKD
;
A
#
# COMPACT_ATOMS: atom_id res chain seq x y z
N MET A 1 33.84 -7.69 -66.89
CA MET A 1 33.69 -7.90 -65.49
C MET A 1 32.33 -7.36 -65.06
N LYS A 2 31.38 -8.28 -64.77
CA LYS A 2 29.99 -7.96 -64.47
C LYS A 2 29.84 -8.04 -62.97
N TYR A 3 29.48 -6.93 -62.30
CA TYR A 3 29.10 -6.91 -60.88
C TYR A 3 27.59 -7.21 -60.79
N ALA A 4 27.25 -8.32 -60.17
CA ALA A 4 25.89 -8.67 -59.79
C ALA A 4 25.62 -8.10 -58.39
N GLY A 5 24.72 -7.11 -58.34
CA GLY A 5 24.21 -6.56 -57.07
C GLY A 5 23.22 -7.52 -56.42
N LEU A 6 23.53 -7.98 -55.24
CA LEU A 6 22.64 -8.79 -54.40
C LEU A 6 21.69 -7.88 -53.63
N LEU A 7 20.41 -7.85 -54.00
CA LEU A 7 19.35 -7.16 -53.33
C LEU A 7 18.93 -8.01 -52.09
N TRP A 8 19.24 -7.54 -50.88
CA TRP A 8 18.71 -8.12 -49.68
C TRP A 8 17.28 -7.58 -49.44
N VAL A 9 16.30 -8.44 -49.64
CA VAL A 9 14.91 -8.16 -49.22
C VAL A 9 14.80 -8.48 -47.73
N ILE A 10 14.73 -7.44 -46.93
CA ILE A 10 14.38 -7.56 -45.51
C ILE A 10 12.88 -7.78 -45.42
N LEU A 11 12.46 -9.04 -45.24
CA LEU A 11 11.10 -9.37 -44.85
C LEU A 11 10.92 -8.94 -43.38
N ALA A 12 10.29 -7.80 -43.19
CA ALA A 12 9.76 -7.42 -41.86
C ALA A 12 8.61 -8.38 -41.54
N PHE A 13 8.88 -9.38 -40.72
CA PHE A 13 7.83 -10.13 -40.03
C PHE A 13 7.15 -9.20 -39.02
N THR A 14 6.09 -8.52 -39.42
CA THR A 14 5.09 -7.98 -38.52
C THR A 14 4.37 -9.19 -37.92
N GLY A 15 4.88 -9.70 -36.81
CA GLY A 15 4.20 -10.69 -36.02
C GLY A 15 2.93 -10.07 -35.41
N THR A 16 1.83 -10.12 -36.17
CA THR A 16 0.51 -10.07 -35.55
C THR A 16 0.42 -11.33 -34.68
N ALA A 17 0.50 -11.15 -33.36
CA ALA A 17 0.14 -12.20 -32.44
C ALA A 17 -1.32 -12.56 -32.76
N PHE A 18 -1.52 -13.61 -33.53
CA PHE A 18 -2.82 -14.25 -33.62
C PHE A 18 -3.13 -14.77 -32.22
N ALA A 19 -4.02 -14.09 -31.52
CA ALA A 19 -4.69 -14.69 -30.40
C ALA A 19 -5.26 -16.01 -30.92
N GLN A 20 -4.67 -17.13 -30.51
CA GLN A 20 -5.20 -18.44 -30.86
C GLN A 20 -6.63 -18.44 -30.34
N ASN A 21 -7.60 -18.57 -31.26
CA ASN A 21 -9.01 -18.71 -30.89
C ASN A 21 -9.13 -20.04 -30.13
N LEU A 22 -9.09 -19.95 -28.81
CA LEU A 22 -9.37 -21.11 -27.96
C LEU A 22 -10.79 -21.59 -28.21
N PRO A 23 -11.04 -22.92 -28.21
CA PRO A 23 -12.39 -23.43 -28.35
C PRO A 23 -13.33 -22.81 -27.33
N SER A 24 -14.48 -22.28 -27.80
CA SER A 24 -15.44 -21.55 -26.95
C SER A 24 -15.99 -22.38 -25.77
N GLN A 25 -15.90 -23.70 -25.86
CA GLN A 25 -16.29 -24.60 -24.76
C GLN A 25 -15.36 -24.54 -23.55
N PHE A 26 -14.13 -24.01 -23.71
CA PHE A 26 -13.14 -23.92 -22.63
C PHE A 26 -12.96 -22.51 -22.09
N VAL A 27 -13.51 -21.51 -22.76
CA VAL A 27 -13.28 -20.11 -22.39
C VAL A 27 -14.55 -19.29 -22.51
N ILE A 28 -14.68 -18.34 -21.61
CA ILE A 28 -15.68 -17.27 -21.72
C ILE A 28 -15.08 -16.23 -22.69
N SER A 29 -15.80 -15.88 -23.72
CA SER A 29 -15.33 -14.96 -24.77
C SER A 29 -16.37 -13.90 -25.15
N GLY A 30 -15.97 -12.96 -26.00
CA GLY A 30 -16.84 -11.95 -26.56
C GLY A 30 -17.44 -11.02 -25.52
N GLU A 31 -18.72 -10.70 -25.64
CA GLU A 31 -19.42 -9.77 -24.76
C GLU A 31 -19.51 -10.27 -23.29
N THR A 32 -19.65 -11.58 -23.11
CA THR A 32 -19.67 -12.17 -21.76
C THR A 32 -18.33 -11.98 -21.06
N ALA A 33 -17.20 -12.18 -21.76
CA ALA A 33 -15.89 -11.93 -21.20
C ALA A 33 -15.69 -10.45 -20.82
N ARG A 34 -16.17 -9.51 -21.65
CA ARG A 34 -16.09 -8.07 -21.35
C ARG A 34 -16.90 -7.66 -20.14
N LYS A 35 -17.99 -8.36 -19.84
CA LYS A 35 -18.78 -8.09 -18.62
C LYS A 35 -18.05 -8.54 -17.35
N ILE A 36 -17.15 -9.50 -17.45
CA ILE A 36 -16.40 -10.07 -16.32
C ILE A 36 -15.05 -9.35 -16.15
N HIS A 37 -14.38 -9.04 -17.26
CA HIS A 37 -13.10 -8.35 -17.27
C HIS A 37 -13.27 -6.91 -17.71
N ASP A 38 -13.26 -6.01 -16.76
CA ASP A 38 -13.18 -4.58 -17.02
C ASP A 38 -11.69 -4.17 -17.05
N PHE A 39 -11.19 -3.90 -18.25
CA PHE A 39 -9.80 -3.46 -18.44
C PHE A 39 -9.60 -1.96 -18.14
N THR A 40 -10.70 -1.25 -17.88
CA THR A 40 -10.64 0.17 -17.50
C THR A 40 -10.35 0.27 -16.03
N THR A 41 -9.18 0.73 -15.68
CA THR A 41 -8.74 0.82 -14.30
C THR A 41 -8.19 2.21 -13.98
N ILE A 42 -8.23 2.59 -12.71
CA ILE A 42 -7.67 3.85 -12.23
C ILE A 42 -6.15 3.88 -12.42
N ASN A 43 -5.62 4.99 -12.94
CA ASN A 43 -4.18 5.21 -12.99
C ASN A 43 -3.64 5.81 -11.69
N LEU A 44 -2.33 5.69 -11.48
CA LEU A 44 -1.67 6.16 -10.27
C LEU A 44 -1.84 7.67 -10.03
N ALA A 45 -1.73 8.49 -11.08
CA ALA A 45 -1.84 9.94 -10.94
C ALA A 45 -3.23 10.39 -10.43
N THR A 46 -4.29 9.72 -10.89
CA THR A 46 -5.66 9.97 -10.40
C THR A 46 -5.83 9.49 -8.96
N ALA A 47 -5.30 8.30 -8.64
CA ALA A 47 -5.34 7.76 -7.28
C ALA A 47 -4.60 8.68 -6.30
N GLU A 48 -3.41 9.15 -6.64
CA GLU A 48 -2.63 10.12 -5.86
C GLU A 48 -3.42 11.42 -5.62
N ARG A 49 -4.04 11.98 -6.67
CA ARG A 49 -4.84 13.21 -6.54
C ARG A 49 -6.06 13.03 -5.62
N ILE A 50 -6.75 11.91 -5.70
CA ILE A 50 -7.87 11.59 -4.79
C ILE A 50 -7.36 11.52 -3.35
N ALA A 51 -6.25 10.81 -3.13
CA ALA A 51 -5.67 10.66 -1.80
C ALA A 51 -5.26 12.02 -1.22
N GLU A 52 -4.48 12.81 -1.94
CA GLU A 52 -4.02 14.13 -1.49
C GLU A 52 -5.17 15.11 -1.24
N THR A 53 -6.23 15.02 -2.04
CA THR A 53 -7.42 15.84 -1.83
C THR A 53 -8.12 15.46 -0.53
N CYS A 54 -8.31 14.15 -0.26
CA CYS A 54 -8.90 13.69 1.00
C CYS A 54 -8.02 14.09 2.19
N GLU A 55 -6.70 13.92 2.12
CA GLU A 55 -5.76 14.31 3.18
C GLU A 55 -5.82 15.82 3.47
N ARG A 56 -5.82 16.64 2.43
CA ARG A 56 -5.94 18.10 2.55
C ARG A 56 -7.27 18.50 3.22
N LEU A 57 -8.35 17.81 2.88
CA LEU A 57 -9.65 18.02 3.50
C LEU A 57 -9.62 17.58 4.98
N ALA A 58 -9.02 16.43 5.29
CA ALA A 58 -8.88 15.93 6.65
C ALA A 58 -8.03 16.87 7.53
N GLN A 59 -6.94 17.40 6.99
CA GLN A 59 -6.11 18.40 7.68
C GLN A 59 -6.88 19.66 8.05
N LYS A 60 -7.78 20.15 7.19
CA LYS A 60 -8.66 21.29 7.49
C LYS A 60 -9.60 21.01 8.65
N GLU A 61 -10.02 19.76 8.81
CA GLU A 61 -10.85 19.31 9.94
C GLU A 61 -10.01 18.96 11.19
N GLY A 62 -8.68 19.12 11.12
CA GLY A 62 -7.76 18.80 12.22
C GLY A 62 -7.69 17.31 12.55
N VAL A 63 -7.87 16.45 11.54
CA VAL A 63 -7.78 14.99 11.66
C VAL A 63 -6.73 14.42 10.72
N ALA A 64 -6.07 13.35 11.15
CA ALA A 64 -5.24 12.53 10.27
C ALA A 64 -6.06 11.32 9.81
N ILE A 65 -5.78 10.81 8.62
CA ILE A 65 -6.46 9.64 8.03
C ILE A 65 -5.45 8.66 7.44
N SER A 66 -5.95 7.47 7.17
CA SER A 66 -5.31 6.50 6.29
C SER A 66 -6.21 6.29 5.07
N ILE A 67 -5.63 6.29 3.88
CA ILE A 67 -6.35 6.11 2.63
C ILE A 67 -5.76 4.97 1.81
N TYR A 68 -6.62 4.20 1.16
CA TYR A 68 -6.27 3.02 0.39
C TYR A 68 -7.05 2.96 -0.92
N ILE A 69 -6.37 2.82 -2.05
CA ILE A 69 -6.99 2.80 -3.38
C ILE A 69 -6.59 1.53 -4.11
N LEU A 70 -7.60 0.82 -4.60
CA LEU A 70 -7.50 -0.42 -5.36
C LEU A 70 -7.95 -0.20 -6.80
N ASP A 71 -7.37 -0.98 -7.72
CA ASP A 71 -7.90 -1.13 -9.08
C ASP A 71 -9.10 -2.09 -9.15
N ASN A 72 -9.64 -2.31 -10.33
CA ASN A 72 -10.80 -3.19 -10.51
C ASN A 72 -10.52 -4.67 -10.22
N ASP A 73 -9.26 -5.09 -10.29
CA ASP A 73 -8.84 -6.45 -9.98
C ASP A 73 -8.51 -6.64 -8.49
N GLY A 74 -8.66 -5.59 -7.68
CA GLY A 74 -8.36 -5.60 -6.26
C GLY A 74 -6.88 -5.47 -5.93
N ASN A 75 -6.06 -5.07 -6.88
CA ASN A 75 -4.65 -4.81 -6.64
C ASN A 75 -4.43 -3.40 -6.08
N HIS A 76 -3.40 -3.26 -5.29
CA HIS A 76 -3.02 -1.99 -4.69
C HIS A 76 -2.52 -1.00 -5.75
N VAL A 77 -3.08 0.20 -5.80
CA VAL A 77 -2.61 1.30 -6.64
C VAL A 77 -1.89 2.34 -5.79
N TYR A 78 -2.56 2.85 -4.76
CA TYR A 78 -2.02 3.88 -3.87
C TYR A 78 -2.47 3.65 -2.44
N MET A 79 -1.59 3.89 -1.50
CA MET A 79 -1.89 3.82 -0.08
C MET A 79 -1.02 4.82 0.68
N HIS A 80 -1.63 5.54 1.60
CA HIS A 80 -0.92 6.46 2.47
C HIS A 80 -1.51 6.51 3.87
N ARG A 81 -0.63 6.53 4.87
CA ARG A 81 -0.97 6.71 6.27
C ARG A 81 -0.36 8.02 6.76
N MET A 82 -1.20 8.99 7.08
CA MET A 82 -0.76 10.27 7.64
C MET A 82 -0.10 10.07 9.01
N ASP A 83 0.81 10.97 9.36
CA ASP A 83 1.46 10.97 10.66
C ASP A 83 0.42 11.03 11.80
N GLY A 84 0.65 10.26 12.85
CA GLY A 84 -0.27 10.14 13.97
C GLY A 84 -1.40 9.12 13.80
N GLN A 85 -1.55 8.49 12.63
CA GLN A 85 -2.51 7.41 12.44
C GLN A 85 -1.99 6.08 12.96
N GLY A 86 -2.87 5.37 13.70
CA GLY A 86 -2.59 4.03 14.16
C GLY A 86 -2.63 2.99 13.03
N TYR A 87 -1.90 1.89 13.21
CA TYR A 87 -1.84 0.79 12.23
C TYR A 87 -3.21 0.21 11.89
N LEU A 88 -4.11 0.07 12.88
CA LEU A 88 -5.44 -0.45 12.63
C LEU A 88 -6.22 0.34 11.56
N ASN A 89 -5.98 1.64 11.48
CA ASN A 89 -6.73 2.51 10.57
C ASN A 89 -6.37 2.30 9.10
N ILE A 90 -5.11 1.94 8.78
CA ILE A 90 -4.76 1.58 7.41
C ILE A 90 -5.32 0.21 7.02
N VAL A 91 -5.35 -0.74 7.95
CA VAL A 91 -5.98 -2.04 7.72
C VAL A 91 -7.48 -1.89 7.47
N THR A 92 -8.17 -1.07 8.28
CA THR A 92 -9.60 -0.82 8.06
C THR A 92 -9.88 -0.06 6.76
N ALA A 93 -8.98 0.85 6.34
CA ALA A 93 -9.09 1.52 5.05
C ALA A 93 -9.03 0.51 3.89
N GLU A 94 -8.08 -0.42 3.92
CA GLU A 94 -7.99 -1.50 2.94
C GLU A 94 -9.27 -2.36 2.92
N MET A 95 -9.72 -2.83 4.09
CA MET A 95 -10.92 -3.67 4.20
C MET A 95 -12.16 -2.97 3.67
N LYS A 96 -12.30 -1.66 3.90
CA LYS A 96 -13.39 -0.84 3.37
C LYS A 96 -13.32 -0.72 1.84
N ALA A 97 -12.13 -0.47 1.28
CA ALA A 97 -11.92 -0.43 -0.17
C ALA A 97 -12.28 -1.76 -0.81
N ARG A 98 -11.78 -2.89 -0.28
CA ARG A 98 -12.11 -4.23 -0.76
C ARG A 98 -13.60 -4.54 -0.68
N THR A 99 -14.26 -4.12 0.40
CA THR A 99 -15.71 -4.30 0.56
C THR A 99 -16.49 -3.53 -0.51
N ALA A 100 -16.10 -2.28 -0.78
CA ALA A 100 -16.71 -1.47 -1.83
C ALA A 100 -16.47 -2.05 -3.23
N LEU A 101 -15.25 -2.54 -3.49
CA LEU A 101 -14.89 -3.18 -4.76
C LEU A 101 -15.73 -4.44 -5.02
N MET A 102 -15.71 -5.37 -4.06
CA MET A 102 -16.41 -6.66 -4.20
C MET A 102 -17.94 -6.50 -4.29
N GLY A 103 -18.48 -5.57 -3.52
CA GLY A 103 -19.90 -5.27 -3.52
C GLY A 103 -20.36 -4.40 -4.69
N ARG A 104 -19.44 -3.71 -5.36
CA ARG A 104 -19.71 -2.64 -6.34
C ARG A 104 -20.69 -1.58 -5.78
N GLU A 105 -20.60 -1.35 -4.47
CA GLU A 105 -21.47 -0.47 -3.70
C GLU A 105 -20.69 0.14 -2.52
N PRO A 106 -21.12 1.28 -1.94
CA PRO A 106 -20.50 1.78 -0.72
C PRO A 106 -20.43 0.72 0.38
N SER A 107 -19.33 0.63 1.10
CA SER A 107 -19.20 -0.33 2.23
C SER A 107 -20.26 -0.11 3.32
N LYS A 108 -20.80 1.10 3.42
CA LYS A 108 -21.96 1.45 4.24
C LYS A 108 -23.22 0.63 3.91
N SER A 109 -23.39 0.21 2.66
CA SER A 109 -24.51 -0.68 2.28
C SER A 109 -24.46 -1.98 3.10
N ARG A 110 -23.25 -2.54 3.28
CA ARG A 110 -23.07 -3.74 4.13
C ARG A 110 -23.33 -3.45 5.60
N MET A 111 -22.89 -2.29 6.09
CA MET A 111 -23.21 -1.82 7.44
C MET A 111 -24.72 -1.70 7.65
N ASN A 112 -25.43 -1.07 6.72
CA ASN A 112 -26.87 -0.90 6.79
C ASN A 112 -27.62 -2.24 6.79
N ARG A 113 -27.17 -3.23 6.00
CA ARG A 113 -27.72 -4.59 6.03
C ARG A 113 -27.57 -5.26 7.38
N VAL A 114 -26.41 -5.11 8.03
CA VAL A 114 -26.16 -5.65 9.38
C VAL A 114 -27.01 -4.92 10.42
N ILE A 115 -27.20 -3.60 10.30
CA ILE A 115 -28.07 -2.84 11.20
C ILE A 115 -29.52 -3.30 11.08
N GLN A 116 -30.00 -3.55 9.87
CA GLN A 116 -31.37 -4.00 9.60
C GLN A 116 -31.59 -5.48 9.94
N ASN A 117 -30.61 -6.32 9.65
CA ASN A 117 -30.65 -7.76 9.92
C ASN A 117 -29.31 -8.24 10.48
N PRO A 118 -29.16 -8.28 11.80
CA PRO A 118 -27.95 -8.71 12.47
C PRO A 118 -27.53 -10.14 12.21
N ASP A 119 -28.44 -11.00 11.83
CA ASP A 119 -28.16 -12.41 11.60
C ASP A 119 -27.23 -12.64 10.38
N VAL A 120 -27.12 -11.62 9.50
CA VAL A 120 -26.20 -11.66 8.35
C VAL A 120 -24.78 -11.17 8.68
N GLU A 121 -24.52 -10.66 9.87
CA GLU A 121 -23.21 -10.09 10.23
C GLU A 121 -22.09 -11.11 10.09
N LEU A 122 -22.26 -12.28 10.70
CA LEU A 122 -21.26 -13.35 10.61
C LEU A 122 -20.98 -13.79 9.18
N GLN A 123 -22.04 -13.85 8.36
CA GLN A 123 -21.89 -14.17 6.94
C GLN A 123 -21.07 -13.11 6.20
N GLN A 124 -21.31 -11.82 6.47
CA GLN A 124 -20.53 -10.74 5.86
C GLN A 124 -19.05 -10.86 6.23
N ILE A 125 -18.75 -11.11 7.50
CA ILE A 125 -17.37 -11.28 8.01
C ILE A 125 -16.70 -12.51 7.36
N GLN A 126 -17.40 -13.64 7.27
CA GLN A 126 -16.88 -14.86 6.63
C GLN A 126 -16.57 -14.65 5.13
N LEU A 127 -17.29 -13.78 4.46
CA LEU A 127 -17.00 -13.37 3.08
C LEU A 127 -15.83 -12.38 2.96
N GLY A 128 -15.18 -12.03 4.07
CA GLY A 128 -14.10 -11.04 4.10
C GLY A 128 -14.57 -9.60 3.92
N LEU A 129 -15.88 -9.34 4.08
CA LEU A 129 -16.44 -8.00 3.98
C LEU A 129 -16.35 -7.28 5.32
N PHE A 130 -16.13 -5.98 5.28
CA PHE A 130 -16.07 -5.12 6.46
C PHE A 130 -17.28 -4.18 6.48
N PRO A 131 -18.34 -4.49 7.25
CA PRO A 131 -19.58 -3.72 7.26
C PRO A 131 -19.41 -2.41 8.07
N ASN A 132 -18.68 -1.47 7.52
CA ASN A 132 -18.41 -0.16 8.10
C ASN A 132 -18.36 0.89 6.97
N SER A 133 -18.69 2.15 7.27
CA SER A 133 -18.66 3.22 6.26
C SER A 133 -17.21 3.68 5.97
N GLY A 134 -17.00 4.30 4.81
CA GLY A 134 -15.72 4.86 4.39
C GLY A 134 -15.08 4.17 3.19
N GLY A 135 -15.69 3.10 2.67
CA GLY A 135 -15.31 2.49 1.40
C GLY A 135 -16.28 2.87 0.30
N LEU A 136 -15.80 3.37 -0.83
CA LEU A 136 -16.60 3.80 -1.97
C LEU A 136 -16.05 3.24 -3.27
N PRO A 137 -16.90 2.81 -4.23
CA PRO A 137 -16.49 2.56 -5.59
C PRO A 137 -16.08 3.87 -6.25
N ILE A 138 -15.03 3.86 -7.06
CA ILE A 138 -14.58 5.02 -7.85
C ILE A 138 -15.26 4.92 -9.21
N ILE A 139 -16.15 5.86 -9.49
CA ILE A 139 -17.01 5.83 -10.69
C ILE A 139 -16.71 7.02 -11.58
N VAL A 140 -16.54 6.76 -12.88
CA VAL A 140 -16.38 7.76 -13.94
C VAL A 140 -17.29 7.36 -15.11
N ASN A 141 -18.19 8.25 -15.54
CA ASN A 141 -19.11 7.99 -16.64
C ASN A 141 -19.84 6.64 -16.48
N ASP A 142 -20.41 6.39 -15.32
CA ASP A 142 -21.11 5.17 -14.95
C ASP A 142 -20.28 3.88 -14.97
N GLN A 143 -18.95 4.00 -15.10
CA GLN A 143 -18.03 2.88 -15.02
C GLN A 143 -17.24 2.92 -13.70
N MET A 144 -17.18 1.79 -13.04
CA MET A 144 -16.31 1.62 -11.87
C MET A 144 -14.87 1.33 -12.33
N ILE A 145 -13.92 2.18 -11.94
CA ILE A 145 -12.51 2.07 -12.31
C ILE A 145 -11.61 1.63 -11.15
N GLY A 146 -12.19 1.41 -9.99
CA GLY A 146 -11.48 1.01 -8.77
C GLY A 146 -12.32 1.27 -7.52
N ALA A 147 -11.70 1.21 -6.36
CA ALA A 147 -12.33 1.54 -5.10
C ALA A 147 -11.38 2.26 -4.15
N VAL A 148 -11.93 3.14 -3.31
CA VAL A 148 -11.21 3.84 -2.26
C VAL A 148 -11.76 3.46 -0.89
N GLY A 149 -10.89 3.35 0.10
CA GLY A 149 -11.24 3.22 1.50
C GLY A 149 -10.49 4.23 2.34
N VAL A 150 -11.19 4.82 3.30
CA VAL A 150 -10.62 5.76 4.28
C VAL A 150 -10.87 5.24 5.68
N GLY A 151 -9.86 5.37 6.55
CA GLY A 151 -9.93 4.98 7.94
C GLY A 151 -9.25 6.00 8.84
N GLY A 152 -9.71 6.10 10.09
CA GLY A 152 -9.05 6.88 11.13
C GLY A 152 -9.67 8.20 11.50
N SER A 153 -10.61 8.72 10.72
CA SER A 153 -11.40 9.82 11.22
C SER A 153 -12.53 9.26 12.10
N ALA A 154 -12.38 9.35 13.41
CA ALA A 154 -13.52 9.09 14.29
C ALA A 154 -14.72 9.92 13.79
N PRO A 155 -15.91 9.34 13.70
CA PRO A 155 -17.07 10.05 13.16
C PRO A 155 -17.33 11.29 14.00
N ARG A 156 -17.08 12.45 13.42
CA ARG A 156 -17.48 13.74 13.95
C ARG A 156 -18.80 14.13 13.27
N VAL A 157 -19.80 13.26 13.43
CA VAL A 157 -21.08 13.37 12.77
C VAL A 157 -21.75 14.71 13.05
N ALA A 158 -21.59 15.24 14.25
CA ALA A 158 -22.06 16.57 14.63
C ALA A 158 -21.41 17.72 13.81
N GLN A 159 -20.30 17.46 13.14
CA GLN A 159 -19.56 18.42 12.32
C GLN A 159 -19.67 18.12 10.82
N GLY A 160 -20.49 17.13 10.41
CA GLY A 160 -20.64 16.73 9.01
C GLY A 160 -19.37 16.13 8.40
N TRP A 161 -18.57 15.41 9.19
CA TRP A 161 -17.33 14.79 8.78
C TRP A 161 -17.29 13.28 9.10
N SER A 162 -16.78 12.51 8.15
CA SER A 162 -16.52 11.07 8.31
C SER A 162 -15.51 10.60 7.26
N ASP A 163 -15.00 9.38 7.42
CA ASP A 163 -14.17 8.70 6.42
C ASP A 163 -14.82 8.70 5.03
N GLU A 164 -16.11 8.40 4.98
CA GLU A 164 -16.89 8.35 3.74
C GLU A 164 -17.06 9.73 3.08
N ILE A 165 -17.29 10.77 3.88
CA ILE A 165 -17.42 12.14 3.39
C ILE A 165 -16.08 12.63 2.83
N CYS A 166 -14.95 12.29 3.45
CA CYS A 166 -13.62 12.59 2.92
C CYS A 166 -13.43 11.99 1.52
N ALA A 167 -13.65 10.67 1.40
CA ALA A 167 -13.53 9.96 0.12
C ALA A 167 -14.44 10.55 -0.95
N HIS A 168 -15.71 10.77 -0.63
CA HIS A 168 -16.69 11.29 -1.57
C HIS A 168 -16.35 12.70 -2.08
N LYS A 169 -16.01 13.63 -1.14
CA LYS A 169 -15.61 14.99 -1.52
C LYS A 169 -14.36 14.99 -2.37
N ALA A 170 -13.37 14.16 -2.04
CA ALA A 170 -12.12 14.04 -2.80
C ALA A 170 -12.38 13.52 -4.22
N MET A 171 -13.17 12.46 -4.37
CA MET A 171 -13.55 11.94 -5.69
C MET A 171 -14.34 12.98 -6.49
N THR A 172 -15.28 13.67 -5.85
CA THR A 172 -16.08 14.71 -6.52
C THR A 172 -15.20 15.85 -7.04
N GLU A 173 -14.21 16.29 -6.27
CA GLU A 173 -13.27 17.34 -6.67
C GLU A 173 -12.36 16.90 -7.84
N VAL A 174 -11.93 15.63 -7.84
CA VAL A 174 -10.95 15.11 -8.82
C VAL A 174 -11.60 14.62 -10.11
N LEU A 175 -12.74 13.94 -10.00
CA LEU A 175 -13.38 13.21 -11.10
C LEU A 175 -14.70 13.85 -11.59
N GLY A 176 -15.25 14.81 -10.83
CA GLY A 176 -16.59 15.35 -11.06
C GLY A 176 -17.66 14.65 -10.22
N PRO A 177 -18.94 14.89 -10.50
CA PRO A 177 -20.04 14.40 -9.70
C PRO A 177 -19.97 12.90 -9.45
N GLN A 178 -20.14 12.51 -8.19
CA GLN A 178 -20.17 11.12 -7.74
C GLN A 178 -21.59 10.76 -7.27
N PRO A 179 -21.98 9.47 -7.29
CA PRO A 179 -23.24 9.03 -6.71
C PRO A 179 -23.42 9.55 -5.28
N PRO A 180 -24.65 9.89 -4.87
CA PRO A 180 -24.91 10.40 -3.53
C PRO A 180 -24.54 9.35 -2.46
N LEU A 181 -24.10 9.83 -1.31
CA LEU A 181 -23.84 8.97 -0.16
C LEU A 181 -25.16 8.36 0.35
N LEU A 182 -25.07 7.14 0.85
CA LEU A 182 -26.20 6.49 1.52
C LEU A 182 -26.51 7.22 2.84
N GLU A 183 -27.80 7.27 3.17
CA GLU A 183 -28.26 7.81 4.45
C GLU A 183 -27.72 6.97 5.62
N ASP A 184 -27.50 7.64 6.75
CA ASP A 184 -27.17 6.99 8.01
C ASP A 184 -28.45 6.38 8.61
N LEU A 185 -28.42 5.07 8.82
CA LEU A 185 -29.49 4.43 9.59
C LEU A 185 -29.30 4.73 11.09
N PRO A 186 -30.39 4.87 11.85
CA PRO A 186 -30.31 5.02 13.28
C PRO A 186 -29.56 3.82 13.87
N PRO A 187 -28.74 4.05 14.94
CA PRO A 187 -28.10 2.96 15.64
C PRO A 187 -29.14 1.90 16.02
N ARG A 188 -28.78 0.65 15.83
CA ARG A 188 -29.63 -0.46 16.23
C ARG A 188 -29.98 -0.28 17.71
N ALA A 189 -31.27 -0.35 18.04
CA ALA A 189 -31.69 -0.49 19.42
C ALA A 189 -30.98 -1.74 19.99
N VAL A 190 -30.10 -1.54 20.96
CA VAL A 190 -29.44 -2.63 21.66
C VAL A 190 -30.58 -3.50 22.20
N SER A 191 -30.75 -4.69 21.62
CA SER A 191 -31.71 -5.65 22.18
C SER A 191 -31.28 -5.83 23.63
N ASN A 192 -32.23 -5.77 24.56
CA ASN A 192 -32.03 -6.01 25.99
C ASN A 192 -31.52 -7.47 26.30
N ARG A 193 -30.69 -8.04 25.45
CA ARG A 193 -29.87 -9.23 25.79
C ARG A 193 -28.82 -8.79 26.81
N GLY A 194 -29.39 -8.44 27.98
CA GLY A 194 -28.67 -8.27 29.20
C GLY A 194 -27.65 -7.13 29.15
N ASN A 195 -27.81 -6.18 30.02
CA ASN A 195 -26.69 -5.49 30.66
C ASN A 195 -25.77 -6.55 31.31
N GLN A 196 -25.18 -7.43 30.49
CA GLN A 196 -24.06 -8.25 30.95
C GLN A 196 -22.94 -7.24 31.22
N PRO A 197 -22.47 -7.13 32.46
CA PRO A 197 -21.35 -6.24 32.74
C PRO A 197 -20.22 -6.65 31.79
N VAL A 198 -19.78 -5.69 30.97
CA VAL A 198 -18.59 -5.89 30.12
C VAL A 198 -17.42 -6.08 31.08
N PRO A 199 -16.67 -7.18 31.02
CA PRO A 199 -15.47 -7.33 31.81
C PRO A 199 -14.58 -6.11 31.62
N ARG A 200 -14.24 -5.44 32.71
CA ARG A 200 -13.34 -4.29 32.66
C ARG A 200 -11.92 -4.77 32.89
N PHE A 201 -10.99 -4.21 32.13
CA PHE A 201 -9.56 -4.41 32.34
C PHE A 201 -9.11 -3.34 33.34
N GLU A 202 -9.28 -3.62 34.62
CA GLU A 202 -8.98 -2.70 35.72
C GLU A 202 -7.79 -3.22 36.51
N LEU A 203 -7.04 -2.28 37.10
CA LEU A 203 -5.99 -2.68 38.02
C LEU A 203 -6.62 -3.41 39.23
N PRO A 204 -5.95 -4.45 39.78
CA PRO A 204 -6.40 -5.08 41.00
C PRO A 204 -6.60 -4.07 42.15
N GLN A 205 -7.54 -4.35 43.04
CA GLN A 205 -7.82 -3.46 44.15
C GLN A 205 -6.55 -3.22 45.00
N GLY A 206 -6.26 -1.95 45.28
CA GLY A 206 -5.06 -1.56 46.04
C GLY A 206 -3.81 -1.34 45.21
N VAL A 207 -3.88 -1.57 43.91
CA VAL A 207 -2.77 -1.29 43.00
C VAL A 207 -2.92 0.13 42.47
N THR A 208 -1.90 0.96 42.70
CA THR A 208 -1.83 2.32 42.16
C THR A 208 -1.00 2.31 40.85
N PRO A 209 -1.48 2.95 39.78
CA PRO A 209 -0.68 3.12 38.57
C PRO A 209 0.66 3.78 38.89
N ARG A 210 1.76 3.21 38.41
CA ARG A 210 3.11 3.77 38.58
C ARG A 210 3.54 4.48 37.32
N SER A 211 4.26 5.58 37.47
CA SER A 211 4.90 6.28 36.34
C SER A 211 6.05 5.49 35.71
N SER A 212 6.59 4.50 36.43
CA SER A 212 7.64 3.60 35.94
C SER A 212 7.35 2.16 36.34
N LEU A 213 7.54 1.24 35.44
CA LEU A 213 7.43 -0.20 35.71
C LEU A 213 8.68 -0.70 36.43
N PRO A 214 8.56 -1.73 37.34
CA PRO A 214 9.72 -2.37 37.94
C PRO A 214 10.66 -2.93 36.85
N SER A 215 11.96 -2.68 37.01
CA SER A 215 12.99 -3.11 36.04
C SER A 215 13.09 -4.63 35.87
N GLU A 216 12.59 -5.38 36.83
CA GLU A 216 12.52 -6.86 36.76
C GLU A 216 11.49 -7.37 35.75
N PHE A 217 10.52 -6.53 35.35
CA PHE A 217 9.47 -6.92 34.40
C PHE A 217 9.64 -6.32 33.01
N VAL A 218 10.54 -5.37 32.84
CA VAL A 218 10.70 -4.64 31.58
C VAL A 218 12.15 -4.45 31.21
N VAL A 219 12.42 -4.46 29.91
CA VAL A 219 13.70 -4.03 29.37
C VAL A 219 13.75 -2.51 29.46
N SER A 220 14.81 -1.95 30.04
CA SER A 220 14.96 -0.51 30.27
C SER A 220 16.38 -0.01 29.95
N GLY A 221 16.59 1.30 29.99
CA GLY A 221 17.87 1.94 29.76
C GLY A 221 18.42 1.67 28.36
N LYS A 222 19.75 1.42 28.24
CA LYS A 222 20.42 1.18 26.95
C LYS A 222 19.87 -0.03 26.20
N ALA A 223 19.46 -1.07 26.91
CA ALA A 223 18.87 -2.26 26.28
C ALA A 223 17.52 -1.94 25.63
N ALA A 224 16.66 -1.16 26.27
CA ALA A 224 15.42 -0.69 25.69
C ALA A 224 15.65 0.22 24.47
N ALA A 225 16.61 1.15 24.58
CA ALA A 225 16.97 2.03 23.48
C ALA A 225 17.51 1.28 22.24
N ASN A 226 18.12 0.13 22.44
CA ASN A 226 18.57 -0.72 21.32
C ASN A 226 17.41 -1.49 20.62
N ILE A 227 16.30 -1.66 21.30
CA ILE A 227 15.15 -2.44 20.79
C ILE A 227 14.05 -1.49 20.28
N PHE A 228 13.85 -0.38 20.98
CA PHE A 228 12.79 0.57 20.73
C PHE A 228 13.34 1.86 20.11
N ASP A 229 13.16 2.00 18.80
CA ASP A 229 13.45 3.23 18.10
C ASP A 229 12.17 4.07 18.03
N GLY A 230 12.15 5.20 18.72
CA GLY A 230 11.02 6.13 18.74
C GLY A 230 10.95 7.02 17.50
N ASN A 231 12.02 7.06 16.70
CA ASN A 231 12.08 7.87 15.49
C ASN A 231 11.54 7.09 14.29
N GLN A 232 10.64 7.70 13.58
CA GLN A 232 10.00 7.10 12.42
C GLN A 232 10.04 8.06 11.23
N ILE A 233 10.05 7.52 10.02
CA ILE A 233 9.93 8.33 8.82
C ILE A 233 8.59 9.03 8.79
N SER A 234 8.58 10.33 8.47
CA SER A 234 7.35 11.08 8.27
C SER A 234 6.68 10.72 6.94
N SER A 235 5.36 10.86 6.90
CA SER A 235 4.57 10.62 5.69
C SER A 235 4.97 11.53 4.53
N GLU A 236 5.33 12.78 4.80
CA GLU A 236 5.79 13.72 3.78
C GLU A 236 7.16 13.35 3.21
N ALA A 237 8.10 12.89 4.05
CA ALA A 237 9.37 12.38 3.56
C ALA A 237 9.17 11.13 2.69
N ALA A 238 8.28 10.22 3.09
CA ALA A 238 7.96 9.03 2.33
C ALA A 238 7.37 9.37 0.95
N LYS A 239 6.42 10.29 0.87
CA LYS A 239 5.88 10.80 -0.42
C LYS A 239 6.96 11.40 -1.30
N LYS A 240 7.85 12.23 -0.72
CA LYS A 240 8.93 12.86 -1.48
C LYS A 240 9.88 11.81 -2.08
N ILE A 241 10.24 10.80 -1.30
CA ILE A 241 11.06 9.68 -1.78
C ILE A 241 10.37 8.97 -2.95
N ALA A 242 9.10 8.61 -2.77
CA ALA A 242 8.34 7.87 -3.78
C ALA A 242 8.20 8.66 -5.09
N ARG A 243 7.83 9.94 -5.02
CA ARG A 243 7.71 10.81 -6.20
C ARG A 243 9.02 10.94 -6.97
N THR A 244 10.15 11.12 -6.26
CA THR A 244 11.46 11.23 -6.91
C THR A 244 11.87 9.91 -7.55
N CYS A 245 11.71 8.78 -6.85
CA CYS A 245 11.99 7.46 -7.39
C CYS A 245 11.14 7.19 -8.65
N ARG A 246 9.84 7.48 -8.62
CA ARG A 246 8.94 7.33 -9.77
C ARG A 246 9.37 8.20 -10.96
N ALA A 247 9.72 9.47 -10.72
CA ALA A 247 10.21 10.37 -11.76
C ALA A 247 11.51 9.83 -12.38
N TRP A 248 12.45 9.40 -11.55
CA TRP A 248 13.69 8.78 -12.01
C TRP A 248 13.43 7.52 -12.85
N ALA A 249 12.52 6.64 -12.43
CA ALA A 249 12.17 5.45 -13.19
C ALA A 249 11.59 5.80 -14.56
N ALA A 250 10.71 6.80 -14.64
CA ALA A 250 10.13 7.28 -15.89
C ALA A 250 11.19 7.87 -16.85
N GLU A 251 12.14 8.64 -16.34
CA GLU A 251 13.26 9.18 -17.11
C GLU A 251 14.17 8.08 -17.69
N HIS A 252 14.20 6.90 -17.04
CA HIS A 252 14.96 5.74 -17.48
C HIS A 252 14.10 4.70 -18.25
N GLY A 253 12.93 5.13 -18.74
CA GLY A 253 12.06 4.34 -19.58
C GLY A 253 11.31 3.21 -18.88
N GLY A 254 11.13 3.32 -17.55
CA GLY A 254 10.44 2.33 -16.72
C GLY A 254 9.35 2.93 -15.85
N ALA A 255 8.73 2.07 -15.07
CA ALA A 255 7.85 2.42 -13.97
C ALA A 255 8.26 1.62 -12.73
N ALA A 256 7.98 2.12 -11.54
CA ALA A 256 8.35 1.48 -10.29
C ALA A 256 7.13 1.23 -9.42
N SER A 257 7.20 0.16 -8.64
CA SER A 257 6.35 -0.08 -7.48
C SER A 257 7.18 0.21 -6.23
N ILE A 258 6.67 1.04 -5.34
CA ILE A 258 7.40 1.58 -4.20
C ILE A 258 6.65 1.25 -2.92
N TYR A 259 7.39 0.83 -1.90
CA TYR A 259 6.86 0.44 -0.60
C TYR A 259 7.76 0.98 0.51
N ILE A 260 7.19 1.80 1.40
CA ILE A 260 7.91 2.43 2.51
C ILE A 260 7.25 2.09 3.82
N ILE A 261 8.05 1.61 4.78
CA ILE A 261 7.63 1.22 6.12
C ILE A 261 8.43 1.99 7.17
N ASP A 262 7.83 2.13 8.35
CA ASP A 262 8.51 2.66 9.53
C ASP A 262 9.33 1.57 10.25
N THR A 263 9.94 1.91 11.38
CA THR A 263 10.77 0.99 12.17
C THR A 263 10.00 -0.16 12.82
N HIS A 264 8.68 -0.10 12.85
CA HIS A 264 7.77 -1.15 13.36
C HIS A 264 7.15 -2.01 12.25
N GLU A 265 7.71 -1.95 11.03
CA GLU A 265 7.16 -2.60 9.83
C GLU A 265 5.76 -2.12 9.43
N THR A 266 5.33 -0.98 9.97
CA THR A 266 4.02 -0.42 9.64
C THR A 266 4.08 0.36 8.33
N PHE A 267 3.07 0.22 7.51
CA PHE A 267 2.96 0.96 6.26
C PHE A 267 2.95 2.46 6.50
N VAL A 268 3.76 3.17 5.74
CA VAL A 268 3.72 4.64 5.67
C VAL A 268 3.24 5.08 4.29
N HIS A 269 3.84 4.54 3.23
CA HIS A 269 3.50 4.90 1.86
C HIS A 269 3.72 3.73 0.90
N GLN A 270 2.80 3.59 -0.06
CA GLN A 270 2.88 2.59 -1.12
C GLN A 270 2.26 3.16 -2.40
N GLU A 271 2.90 2.89 -3.52
CA GLU A 271 2.34 3.17 -4.84
C GLU A 271 2.79 2.12 -5.86
N ARG A 272 1.90 1.79 -6.79
CA ARG A 272 2.20 0.92 -7.93
C ARG A 272 2.11 1.76 -9.20
N GLY A 273 3.25 1.95 -9.87
CA GLY A 273 3.32 2.69 -11.14
C GLY A 273 2.45 2.06 -12.22
N ASP A 274 1.90 2.89 -13.10
CA ASP A 274 1.08 2.41 -14.23
C ASP A 274 1.88 1.42 -15.08
N GLY A 275 1.23 0.33 -15.48
CA GLY A 275 1.86 -0.76 -16.24
C GLY A 275 2.67 -1.75 -15.40
N GLN A 276 2.82 -1.53 -14.09
CA GLN A 276 3.46 -2.49 -13.21
C GLN A 276 2.53 -3.65 -12.86
N VAL A 277 3.04 -4.88 -12.99
CA VAL A 277 2.31 -6.07 -12.54
C VAL A 277 2.26 -6.15 -11.02
N TYR A 278 1.22 -6.79 -10.49
CA TYR A 278 1.00 -6.88 -9.04
C TYR A 278 2.19 -7.49 -8.28
N THR A 279 2.88 -8.46 -8.87
CA THR A 279 4.07 -9.09 -8.27
C THR A 279 5.15 -8.06 -7.90
N ASN A 280 5.26 -6.95 -8.63
CA ASN A 280 6.29 -5.94 -8.38
C ASN A 280 6.06 -5.14 -7.10
N ILE A 281 4.80 -4.85 -6.74
CA ILE A 281 4.54 -4.22 -5.44
C ILE A 281 4.77 -5.21 -4.29
N HIS A 282 4.47 -6.49 -4.50
CA HIS A 282 4.75 -7.52 -3.51
C HIS A 282 6.25 -7.69 -3.28
N THR A 283 7.06 -7.72 -4.34
CA THR A 283 8.53 -7.75 -4.20
C THR A 283 9.08 -6.49 -3.54
N ALA A 284 8.49 -5.31 -3.81
CA ALA A 284 8.87 -4.07 -3.13
C ALA A 284 8.63 -4.18 -1.61
N MET A 285 7.48 -4.70 -1.20
CA MET A 285 7.18 -4.96 0.21
C MET A 285 8.23 -5.88 0.87
N LEU A 286 8.49 -7.03 0.26
CA LEU A 286 9.46 -8.00 0.79
C LEU A 286 10.89 -7.41 0.87
N LYS A 287 11.27 -6.57 -0.09
CA LYS A 287 12.57 -5.87 -0.07
C LYS A 287 12.64 -4.86 1.07
N ALA A 288 11.59 -4.06 1.30
CA ALA A 288 11.54 -3.12 2.42
C ALA A 288 11.66 -3.85 3.76
N GLN A 289 10.90 -4.90 3.97
CA GLN A 289 10.94 -5.73 5.19
C GLN A 289 12.32 -6.36 5.40
N THR A 290 12.89 -6.93 4.34
CA THR A 290 14.24 -7.51 4.40
C THR A 290 15.29 -6.47 4.77
N ALA A 291 15.23 -5.27 4.15
CA ALA A 291 16.19 -4.19 4.46
C ALA A 291 16.04 -3.70 5.90
N LEU A 292 14.82 -3.56 6.40
CA LEU A 292 14.55 -3.17 7.78
C LEU A 292 15.10 -4.18 8.78
N GLN A 293 14.72 -5.45 8.64
CA GLN A 293 15.08 -6.52 9.58
C GLN A 293 16.56 -6.83 9.58
N THR A 294 17.21 -6.79 8.41
CA THR A 294 18.65 -7.05 8.29
C THR A 294 19.51 -5.82 8.51
N ARG A 295 18.91 -4.62 8.56
CA ARG A 295 19.61 -3.32 8.64
C ARG A 295 20.67 -3.12 7.55
N GLN A 296 20.45 -3.74 6.39
CA GLN A 296 21.37 -3.72 5.25
C GLN A 296 20.59 -3.62 3.93
N PRO A 297 21.15 -2.97 2.92
CA PRO A 297 20.62 -3.05 1.57
C PRO A 297 20.46 -4.50 1.10
N THR A 298 19.37 -4.80 0.43
CA THR A 298 19.10 -6.17 -0.05
C THR A 298 20.09 -6.64 -1.10
N SER A 299 20.75 -5.74 -1.83
CA SER A 299 21.85 -6.03 -2.75
C SER A 299 23.08 -6.63 -2.04
N ILE A 300 23.43 -6.14 -0.86
CA ILE A 300 24.51 -6.68 -0.04
C ILE A 300 24.17 -8.10 0.41
N ARG A 301 22.91 -8.33 0.85
CA ARG A 301 22.44 -9.67 1.20
C ARG A 301 22.47 -10.62 0.00
N ALA A 302 22.06 -10.16 -1.17
CA ALA A 302 22.13 -10.94 -2.40
C ALA A 302 23.57 -11.35 -2.75
N ALA A 303 24.53 -10.42 -2.58
CA ALA A 303 25.95 -10.71 -2.79
C ALA A 303 26.49 -11.72 -1.77
N GLN A 304 26.17 -11.58 -0.49
CA GLN A 304 26.55 -12.54 0.55
C GLN A 304 26.03 -13.95 0.24
N LEU A 305 24.78 -14.06 -0.18
CA LEU A 305 24.15 -15.33 -0.54
C LEU A 305 24.83 -16.01 -1.74
N ARG A 306 25.23 -15.24 -2.74
CA ARG A 306 25.93 -15.78 -3.91
C ARG A 306 27.33 -16.28 -3.57
N ASN A 307 28.00 -15.62 -2.62
CA ASN A 307 29.37 -15.89 -2.26
C ASN A 307 29.54 -16.90 -1.12
N ASP A 308 28.45 -17.33 -0.49
CA ASP A 308 28.50 -18.31 0.59
C ASP A 308 28.19 -19.73 0.09
N PRO A 309 29.21 -20.61 0.04
CA PRO A 309 29.03 -21.98 -0.42
C PRO A 309 28.31 -22.88 0.60
N SER A 310 28.19 -22.47 1.85
CA SER A 310 27.60 -23.30 2.93
C SER A 310 26.10 -23.57 2.76
N GLY A 311 25.41 -22.73 2.01
CA GLY A 311 23.95 -22.78 1.85
C GLY A 311 23.17 -22.27 3.06
N GLN A 312 23.83 -21.93 4.17
CA GLN A 312 23.18 -21.34 5.36
C GLN A 312 22.37 -20.08 5.02
N PRO A 313 22.87 -19.14 4.21
CA PRO A 313 22.11 -17.96 3.87
C PRO A 313 20.78 -18.25 3.16
N ARG A 314 20.67 -19.39 2.48
CA ARG A 314 19.40 -19.81 1.83
C ARG A 314 18.30 -20.11 2.84
N GLN A 315 18.65 -20.53 4.05
CA GLN A 315 17.70 -20.75 5.13
C GLN A 315 17.05 -19.45 5.57
N LEU A 316 17.73 -18.31 5.41
CA LEU A 316 17.17 -17.00 5.71
C LEU A 316 15.96 -16.65 4.81
N MET A 317 15.89 -17.25 3.61
CA MET A 317 14.73 -17.09 2.74
C MET A 317 13.46 -17.72 3.36
N GLN A 318 13.61 -18.70 4.25
CA GLN A 318 12.49 -19.28 5.00
C GLN A 318 11.87 -18.28 5.99
N PHE A 319 12.63 -17.25 6.38
CA PHE A 319 12.13 -16.15 7.20
C PHE A 319 11.44 -15.05 6.37
N GLY A 320 11.21 -15.28 5.08
CA GLY A 320 10.59 -14.31 4.18
C GLY A 320 11.56 -13.26 3.62
N PHE A 321 12.87 -13.41 3.83
CA PHE A 321 13.84 -12.48 3.28
C PHE A 321 13.91 -12.58 1.76
N PHE A 322 13.80 -11.43 1.10
CA PHE A 322 13.85 -11.33 -0.34
C PHE A 322 15.19 -10.73 -0.78
N THR A 323 16.02 -11.54 -1.44
CA THR A 323 17.42 -11.26 -1.71
C THR A 323 17.67 -10.72 -3.11
N ASN A 324 16.89 -9.76 -3.54
CA ASN A 324 17.09 -9.02 -4.79
C ASN A 324 17.26 -7.53 -4.48
N SER A 325 18.07 -6.81 -5.27
CA SER A 325 18.36 -5.39 -5.05
C SER A 325 17.12 -4.51 -5.06
N GLY A 326 17.18 -3.37 -4.39
CA GLY A 326 16.10 -2.38 -4.35
C GLY A 326 15.45 -2.20 -2.98
N GLY A 327 15.89 -2.93 -1.95
CA GLY A 327 15.55 -2.66 -0.55
C GLY A 327 16.68 -1.93 0.16
N ILE A 328 16.40 -0.79 0.78
CA ILE A 328 17.39 0.04 1.50
C ILE A 328 16.82 0.45 2.85
N PRO A 329 17.53 0.22 3.97
CA PRO A 329 17.18 0.82 5.26
C PRO A 329 17.33 2.34 5.19
N ILE A 330 16.38 3.07 5.72
CA ILE A 330 16.42 4.54 5.75
C ILE A 330 17.12 4.95 7.03
N VAL A 331 18.39 5.30 6.90
CA VAL A 331 19.24 5.73 8.03
C VAL A 331 19.65 7.18 7.79
N VAL A 332 19.23 8.07 8.70
CA VAL A 332 19.48 9.51 8.62
C VAL A 332 20.23 9.95 9.87
N ASP A 333 21.36 10.62 9.70
CA ASP A 333 22.27 11.03 10.79
C ASP A 333 22.66 9.88 11.74
N GLY A 334 22.76 8.65 11.20
CA GLY A 334 23.10 7.44 11.94
C GLY A 334 21.94 6.72 12.61
N GLU A 335 20.71 7.25 12.55
CA GLU A 335 19.51 6.63 13.10
C GLU A 335 18.64 6.03 12.00
N MET A 336 18.20 4.79 12.19
CA MET A 336 17.28 4.13 11.27
C MET A 336 15.84 4.57 11.59
N ILE A 337 15.16 5.12 10.59
CA ILE A 337 13.77 5.63 10.72
C ILE A 337 12.75 4.85 9.89
N GLY A 338 13.19 3.81 9.17
CA GLY A 338 12.33 2.96 8.36
C GLY A 338 13.09 2.25 7.26
N ALA A 339 12.38 1.76 6.24
CA ALA A 339 12.99 1.17 5.05
C ALA A 339 12.13 1.41 3.80
N ILE A 340 12.80 1.43 2.65
CA ILE A 340 12.17 1.47 1.34
C ILE A 340 12.45 0.17 0.59
N GLY A 341 11.47 -0.28 -0.19
CA GLY A 341 11.62 -1.31 -1.19
C GLY A 341 11.07 -0.83 -2.52
N VAL A 342 11.76 -1.16 -3.61
CA VAL A 342 11.38 -0.85 -4.99
C VAL A 342 11.35 -2.13 -5.81
N GLY A 343 10.34 -2.28 -6.64
CA GLY A 343 10.17 -3.41 -7.53
C GLY A 343 9.73 -2.95 -8.93
N GLY A 344 10.19 -3.66 -9.97
CA GLY A 344 9.81 -3.40 -11.35
C GLY A 344 10.39 -2.14 -11.98
N GLY A 345 11.39 -1.54 -11.34
CA GLY A 345 12.06 -0.36 -11.83
C GLY A 345 12.81 -0.59 -13.15
N ALA A 346 13.22 0.50 -13.79
CA ALA A 346 13.96 0.49 -15.04
C ALA A 346 15.24 -0.36 -14.92
N GLY A 347 15.43 -1.30 -15.82
CA GLY A 347 16.45 -2.36 -15.85
C GLY A 347 17.85 -2.09 -15.27
N GLY A 348 18.71 -3.12 -15.15
CA GLY A 348 20.13 -2.95 -14.81
C GLY A 348 20.43 -2.31 -13.45
N GLY A 349 19.79 -2.75 -12.37
CA GLY A 349 19.95 -2.14 -11.03
C GLY A 349 19.00 -0.98 -10.75
N GLY A 350 18.02 -0.77 -11.62
CA GLY A 350 17.08 0.34 -11.59
C GLY A 350 16.31 0.47 -10.28
N ASP A 351 15.87 -0.62 -9.67
CA ASP A 351 15.14 -0.60 -8.40
C ASP A 351 15.93 0.10 -7.29
N GLU A 352 17.21 -0.23 -7.17
CA GLU A 352 18.06 0.34 -6.11
C GLU A 352 18.44 1.78 -6.40
N ASN A 353 18.77 2.11 -7.66
CA ASN A 353 19.08 3.48 -8.04
C ASN A 353 17.85 4.40 -7.85
N CYS A 354 16.67 3.94 -8.19
CA CYS A 354 15.42 4.64 -7.93
C CYS A 354 15.27 4.96 -6.42
N ALA A 355 15.50 3.97 -5.55
CA ALA A 355 15.47 4.16 -4.11
C ALA A 355 16.53 5.18 -3.65
N ILE A 356 17.77 5.09 -4.15
CA ILE A 356 18.87 5.99 -3.82
C ILE A 356 18.52 7.44 -4.19
N GLU A 357 18.00 7.68 -5.38
CA GLU A 357 17.65 9.04 -5.82
C GLU A 357 16.49 9.61 -4.99
N GLY A 358 15.51 8.78 -4.66
CA GLY A 358 14.45 9.18 -3.74
C GLY A 358 14.97 9.60 -2.36
N LEU A 359 15.87 8.79 -1.79
CA LEU A 359 16.50 9.06 -0.49
C LEU A 359 17.36 10.32 -0.51
N LYS A 360 18.18 10.51 -1.54
CA LYS A 360 18.98 11.74 -1.73
C LYS A 360 18.10 12.98 -1.79
N ALA A 361 17.01 12.92 -2.54
CA ALA A 361 16.10 14.06 -2.67
C ALA A 361 15.44 14.41 -1.34
N ALA A 362 15.11 13.42 -0.51
CA ALA A 362 14.46 13.66 0.77
C ALA A 362 15.42 14.19 1.84
N PHE A 363 16.62 13.61 1.94
CA PHE A 363 17.51 13.82 3.08
C PHE A 363 18.89 14.43 2.73
N GLY A 364 19.20 14.57 1.44
CA GLY A 364 20.50 15.09 1.00
C GLY A 364 21.66 14.20 1.41
N ASN A 365 22.70 14.81 1.95
CA ASN A 365 23.92 14.12 2.44
C ASN A 365 23.77 13.53 3.86
N ARG A 366 22.61 13.67 4.49
CA ARG A 366 22.34 13.13 5.83
C ARG A 366 21.95 11.66 5.80
N VAL A 367 21.53 11.13 4.64
CA VAL A 367 21.14 9.72 4.51
C VAL A 367 22.34 8.83 4.22
N LEU A 368 22.40 7.70 4.91
CA LEU A 368 23.38 6.65 4.63
C LEU A 368 22.96 5.89 3.36
N LEU A 369 23.84 5.86 2.38
CA LEU A 369 23.62 5.17 1.11
C LEU A 369 24.57 4.00 0.93
N PRO A 370 24.19 2.95 0.18
CA PRO A 370 25.10 1.86 -0.15
C PRO A 370 26.30 2.37 -0.93
N VAL A 371 27.50 1.92 -0.53
CA VAL A 371 28.74 2.17 -1.25
C VAL A 371 29.16 0.88 -1.92
N TYR A 372 29.24 0.87 -3.23
CA TYR A 372 29.71 -0.27 -3.99
C TYR A 372 31.21 -0.14 -4.26
N PRO A 373 32.00 -1.23 -4.10
CA PRO A 373 33.38 -1.23 -4.56
C PRO A 373 33.38 -0.90 -6.06
N GLN A 374 34.19 0.08 -6.44
CA GLN A 374 34.40 0.32 -7.86
C GLN A 374 34.90 -0.98 -8.50
N GLN A 375 34.19 -1.47 -9.50
CA GLN A 375 34.70 -2.53 -10.35
C GLN A 375 36.03 -1.98 -10.92
N LYS A 376 37.16 -2.59 -10.55
CA LYS A 376 38.40 -2.35 -11.24
C LYS A 376 38.23 -2.96 -12.62
N ASP A 377 38.21 -2.10 -13.64
CA ASP A 377 38.27 -2.49 -15.05
C ASP A 377 39.48 -3.43 -15.31
#